data_24d4102e33c4283bafab49e263eb0353
#
_entry.id   24d4102e33c4283bafab49e263eb0353
#
_cell.length_a   1.000
_cell.length_b   1.000
_cell.length_c   1.000
_cell.angle_alpha   90.00
_cell.angle_beta   90.00
_cell.angle_gamma   90.00
#
_symmetry.space_group_name_H-M   'P 1'
#
loop_
_entity.id
_entity.type
_entity.pdbx_description
1 polymer ?
#
loop_
_entity_poly.entity_id
_entity_poly.type
_entity_poly.pdbx_seq_one_letter_code
_entity_poly.pdbx_strand_id
1 'polypeptide(L)'
;MSGLLLRLAGPLQSWGERSAFTPVRETAPFPTRSALIGMFAAAQGIARGDTAGLKKYEQVRLTVRVDRPGTLLEDYHTVGGGFPKERTAATSGGSNKDAAVITRRQYLADAVFVVAVTAPDDLTAQLAAALRRPYWAPYLGRRSCAPDEPFLLRRHVEDPEEQLLTGVPLTSPELRDVAGETIAVQFLRERPLFEGGPGAAADAIEVNDMPISFHPHARAHAGRRLYRTVEPVSRALAGPQKTLLTRLIDYAHAEEHA
;
A
#
# COMPACT_ATOMS: atom_id res chain seq x y z
N MET A 1 -2.08 16.97 -14.18
CA MET A 1 -2.50 15.97 -13.18
C MET A 1 -1.59 16.15 -12.00
N SER A 2 -2.15 16.42 -10.86
CA SER A 2 -1.43 16.47 -9.60
C SER A 2 -1.47 15.12 -8.88
N GLY A 3 -0.93 15.06 -7.70
CA GLY A 3 -1.00 13.87 -6.90
C GLY A 3 -0.69 14.12 -5.43
N LEU A 4 -0.69 13.06 -4.66
CA LEU A 4 -0.30 13.05 -3.26
C LEU A 4 0.72 11.95 -2.99
N LEU A 5 1.42 12.04 -1.87
CA LEU A 5 2.43 11.08 -1.47
C LEU A 5 2.08 10.45 -0.12
N LEU A 6 2.11 9.13 -0.08
CA LEU A 6 1.86 8.34 1.12
C LEU A 6 3.11 7.57 1.52
N ARG A 7 3.36 7.48 2.81
CA ARG A 7 4.35 6.57 3.37
C ARG A 7 3.63 5.43 4.10
N LEU A 8 3.82 4.22 3.60
CA LEU A 8 3.26 3.01 4.17
C LEU A 8 4.36 2.31 4.98
N ALA A 9 4.43 2.64 6.24
CA ALA A 9 5.37 2.07 7.20
C ALA A 9 4.61 1.64 8.45
N GLY A 10 5.14 0.70 9.16
CA GLY A 10 4.57 0.17 10.39
C GLY A 10 5.20 -1.19 10.71
N PRO A 11 5.07 -1.68 11.94
CA PRO A 11 5.72 -2.93 12.36
C PRO A 11 5.25 -4.13 11.54
N LEU A 12 3.99 -4.13 11.09
CA LEU A 12 3.41 -5.20 10.29
C LEU A 12 2.53 -4.64 9.17
N GLN A 13 2.60 -5.25 7.99
CA GLN A 13 1.72 -4.99 6.85
C GLN A 13 1.23 -6.31 6.26
N SER A 14 0.08 -6.32 5.58
CA SER A 14 -0.40 -7.52 4.91
C SER A 14 -1.29 -7.17 3.71
N TRP A 15 -0.79 -7.39 2.51
CA TRP A 15 -1.38 -7.01 1.24
C TRP A 15 -1.98 -8.23 0.53
N GLY A 16 -3.16 -8.67 1.01
CA GLY A 16 -3.78 -9.90 0.50
C GLY A 16 -4.25 -9.79 -0.95
N GLU A 17 -3.99 -10.83 -1.74
CA GLU A 17 -4.43 -10.95 -3.13
C GLU A 17 -5.55 -12.01 -3.30
N ARG A 18 -5.36 -13.24 -2.82
CA ARG A 18 -6.21 -14.40 -3.16
C ARG A 18 -6.80 -15.18 -1.98
N SER A 19 -6.66 -14.77 -0.77
CA SER A 19 -6.88 -15.62 0.40
C SER A 19 -8.32 -15.63 0.96
N ALA A 20 -9.35 -15.72 0.11
CA ALA A 20 -10.70 -15.97 0.59
C ALA A 20 -10.88 -17.44 1.01
N PHE A 21 -11.28 -17.66 2.28
CA PHE A 21 -11.61 -19.00 2.84
C PHE A 21 -10.50 -20.05 2.84
N THR A 22 -9.23 -19.68 2.66
CA THR A 22 -8.10 -20.58 2.78
C THR A 22 -7.54 -20.62 4.22
N PRO A 23 -6.97 -21.73 4.68
CA PRO A 23 -6.30 -21.80 5.98
C PRO A 23 -5.07 -20.88 6.04
N VAL A 24 -4.42 -20.64 4.90
CA VAL A 24 -3.31 -19.69 4.78
C VAL A 24 -3.84 -18.37 4.22
N ARG A 25 -3.50 -17.27 4.90
CA ARG A 25 -3.82 -15.91 4.50
C ARG A 25 -2.54 -15.22 4.03
N GLU A 26 -2.30 -15.32 2.75
CA GLU A 26 -1.10 -14.80 2.10
C GLU A 26 -1.03 -13.27 2.08
N THR A 27 0.18 -12.73 1.88
CA THR A 27 0.45 -11.32 1.58
C THR A 27 1.25 -11.22 0.29
N ALA A 28 0.89 -10.25 -0.56
CA ALA A 28 1.77 -9.83 -1.63
C ALA A 28 3.01 -9.12 -1.04
N PRO A 29 4.16 -9.10 -1.75
CA PRO A 29 5.39 -8.45 -1.30
C PRO A 29 5.36 -6.91 -1.46
N PHE A 30 4.22 -6.33 -1.79
CA PHE A 30 4.02 -4.89 -2.00
C PHE A 30 2.55 -4.51 -1.80
N PRO A 31 2.24 -3.20 -1.61
CA PRO A 31 0.87 -2.71 -1.50
C PRO A 31 0.07 -2.97 -2.77
N THR A 32 -1.01 -3.76 -2.67
CA THR A 32 -1.88 -4.05 -3.81
C THR A 32 -2.78 -2.86 -4.14
N ARG A 33 -3.12 -2.67 -5.43
CA ARG A 33 -4.04 -1.63 -5.86
C ARG A 33 -5.39 -1.74 -5.14
N SER A 34 -5.93 -2.93 -5.01
CA SER A 34 -7.20 -3.15 -4.31
C SER A 34 -7.17 -2.70 -2.85
N ALA A 35 -6.04 -2.88 -2.15
CA ALA A 35 -5.89 -2.44 -0.77
C ALA A 35 -5.82 -0.91 -0.68
N LEU A 36 -5.06 -0.25 -1.57
CA LEU A 36 -4.95 1.21 -1.61
C LEU A 36 -6.28 1.86 -2.00
N ILE A 37 -6.95 1.39 -3.04
CA ILE A 37 -8.28 1.89 -3.40
C ILE A 37 -9.30 1.64 -2.28
N GLY A 38 -9.23 0.48 -1.61
CA GLY A 38 -10.06 0.19 -0.45
C GLY A 38 -9.80 1.14 0.73
N MET A 39 -8.55 1.54 0.94
CA MET A 39 -8.16 2.54 1.94
C MET A 39 -8.73 3.92 1.59
N PHE A 40 -8.63 4.36 0.34
CA PHE A 40 -9.19 5.64 -0.13
C PHE A 40 -10.70 5.67 -0.01
N ALA A 41 -11.37 4.61 -0.43
CA ALA A 41 -12.82 4.46 -0.29
C ALA A 41 -13.25 4.50 1.19
N ALA A 42 -12.53 3.81 2.06
CA ALA A 42 -12.77 3.81 3.50
C ALA A 42 -12.58 5.22 4.09
N ALA A 43 -11.50 5.91 3.76
CA ALA A 43 -11.26 7.27 4.22
C ALA A 43 -12.38 8.24 3.80
N GLN A 44 -12.96 8.06 2.61
CA GLN A 44 -14.09 8.85 2.10
C GLN A 44 -15.48 8.36 2.56
N GLY A 45 -15.57 7.31 3.38
CA GLY A 45 -16.85 6.79 3.86
C GLY A 45 -17.65 5.98 2.83
N ILE A 46 -17.02 5.55 1.73
CA ILE A 46 -17.66 4.74 0.69
C ILE A 46 -17.81 3.30 1.19
N ALA A 47 -19.04 2.82 1.25
CA ALA A 47 -19.34 1.48 1.73
C ALA A 47 -18.89 0.39 0.71
N ARG A 48 -18.60 -0.82 1.22
CA ARG A 48 -18.14 -1.94 0.39
C ARG A 48 -19.12 -2.37 -0.70
N GLY A 49 -20.40 -2.12 -0.52
CA GLY A 49 -21.45 -2.43 -1.51
C GLY A 49 -21.59 -1.36 -2.60
N ASP A 50 -20.99 -0.19 -2.44
CA ASP A 50 -21.09 0.90 -3.40
C ASP A 50 -20.06 0.74 -4.53
N THR A 51 -20.40 -0.09 -5.50
CA THR A 51 -19.58 -0.34 -6.69
C THR A 51 -19.50 0.90 -7.58
N ALA A 52 -20.54 1.74 -7.60
CA ALA A 52 -20.54 2.97 -8.39
C ALA A 52 -19.53 3.98 -7.84
N GLY A 53 -19.43 4.08 -6.51
CA GLY A 53 -18.44 4.94 -5.84
C GLY A 53 -17.00 4.55 -6.12
N LEU A 54 -16.73 3.31 -6.57
CA LEU A 54 -15.37 2.87 -6.91
C LEU A 54 -14.91 3.35 -8.29
N LYS A 55 -15.82 3.68 -9.22
CA LYS A 55 -15.47 4.06 -10.60
C LYS A 55 -14.55 5.27 -10.68
N LYS A 56 -14.68 6.24 -9.78
CA LYS A 56 -13.81 7.42 -9.76
C LYS A 56 -12.33 7.08 -9.59
N TYR A 57 -12.00 5.95 -8.96
CA TYR A 57 -10.63 5.52 -8.76
C TYR A 57 -9.99 4.82 -9.98
N GLU A 58 -10.75 4.58 -11.06
CA GLU A 58 -10.19 4.09 -12.32
C GLU A 58 -9.18 5.08 -12.90
N GLN A 59 -9.36 6.37 -12.63
CA GLN A 59 -8.45 7.46 -13.04
C GLN A 59 -7.18 7.56 -12.19
N VAL A 60 -7.14 6.90 -11.03
CA VAL A 60 -5.98 6.91 -10.14
C VAL A 60 -4.87 6.04 -10.71
N ARG A 61 -3.65 6.56 -10.73
CA ARG A 61 -2.42 5.83 -11.03
C ARG A 61 -1.56 5.73 -9.77
N LEU A 62 -0.92 4.59 -9.62
CA LEU A 62 -0.10 4.29 -8.46
C LEU A 62 1.31 3.93 -8.90
N THR A 63 2.29 4.61 -8.32
CA THR A 63 3.70 4.22 -8.41
C THR A 63 4.21 3.98 -7.00
N VAL A 64 4.84 2.83 -6.79
CA VAL A 64 5.36 2.42 -5.47
C VAL A 64 6.87 2.39 -5.53
N ARG A 65 7.54 3.15 -4.65
CA ARG A 65 8.95 3.02 -4.34
C ARG A 65 9.12 2.06 -3.16
N VAL A 66 9.96 1.06 -3.32
CA VAL A 66 10.25 0.07 -2.27
C VAL A 66 11.48 0.52 -1.49
N ASP A 67 11.26 1.21 -0.38
CA ASP A 67 12.34 1.65 0.48
C ASP A 67 12.91 0.48 1.29
N ARG A 68 12.04 -0.38 1.78
CA ARG A 68 12.36 -1.62 2.48
C ARG A 68 11.31 -2.68 2.16
N PRO A 69 11.69 -3.82 1.59
CA PRO A 69 10.72 -4.87 1.23
C PRO A 69 10.09 -5.55 2.45
N GLY A 70 10.75 -5.46 3.61
CA GLY A 70 10.35 -6.16 4.82
C GLY A 70 10.73 -7.64 4.81
N THR A 71 10.40 -8.32 5.91
CA THR A 71 10.64 -9.75 6.08
C THR A 71 9.31 -10.47 6.23
N LEU A 72 9.14 -11.60 5.54
CA LEU A 72 7.94 -12.41 5.65
C LEU A 72 7.85 -13.02 7.06
N LEU A 73 6.74 -12.75 7.74
CA LEU A 73 6.40 -13.31 9.04
C LEU A 73 5.10 -14.10 8.93
N GLU A 74 5.08 -15.31 9.45
CA GLU A 74 3.87 -16.14 9.54
C GLU A 74 3.39 -16.20 11.00
N ASP A 75 2.13 -15.81 11.22
CA ASP A 75 1.45 -15.85 12.51
C ASP A 75 0.44 -16.99 12.54
N TYR A 76 0.51 -17.82 13.59
CA TYR A 76 -0.46 -18.87 13.86
C TYR A 76 -1.63 -18.31 14.66
N HIS A 77 -2.75 -18.12 13.98
CA HIS A 77 -3.88 -17.39 14.51
C HIS A 77 -5.08 -18.29 14.78
N THR A 78 -5.58 -18.27 16.00
CA THR A 78 -6.78 -19.00 16.41
C THR A 78 -7.93 -18.03 16.65
N VAL A 79 -9.12 -18.37 16.17
CA VAL A 79 -10.35 -17.58 16.34
C VAL A 79 -11.44 -18.47 16.93
N GLY A 80 -12.08 -18.03 18.02
CA GLY A 80 -13.07 -18.79 18.73
C GLY A 80 -12.44 -19.91 19.59
N GLY A 81 -13.23 -20.92 19.92
CA GLY A 81 -12.86 -22.00 20.85
C GLY A 81 -13.14 -21.60 22.31
N GLY A 82 -13.83 -22.47 23.05
CA GLY A 82 -14.20 -22.20 24.43
C GLY A 82 -15.32 -21.16 24.62
N PHE A 83 -15.91 -20.67 23.53
CA PHE A 83 -17.05 -19.76 23.53
C PHE A 83 -18.33 -20.49 23.07
N PRO A 84 -19.52 -19.99 23.45
CA PRO A 84 -20.77 -20.45 22.88
C PRO A 84 -20.75 -20.43 21.34
N LYS A 85 -21.44 -21.39 20.73
CA LYS A 85 -21.42 -21.61 19.28
C LYS A 85 -21.77 -20.34 18.48
N GLU A 86 -22.63 -19.50 19.00
CA GLU A 86 -23.07 -18.23 18.40
C GLU A 86 -21.94 -17.18 18.33
N ARG A 87 -20.90 -17.35 19.17
CA ARG A 87 -19.73 -16.46 19.22
C ARG A 87 -18.48 -17.02 18.54
N THR A 88 -18.59 -18.22 17.94
CA THR A 88 -17.48 -18.80 17.18
C THR A 88 -17.52 -18.38 15.72
N ALA A 89 -16.36 -18.37 15.08
CA ALA A 89 -16.28 -18.04 13.66
C ALA A 89 -16.97 -19.12 12.80
N ALA A 90 -17.75 -18.70 11.81
CA ALA A 90 -18.30 -19.63 10.84
C ALA A 90 -17.19 -20.24 9.96
N THR A 91 -17.35 -21.50 9.60
CA THR A 91 -16.53 -22.17 8.59
C THR A 91 -16.89 -21.71 7.18
N SER A 92 -16.10 -22.11 6.18
CA SER A 92 -16.41 -21.86 4.76
C SER A 92 -17.79 -22.39 4.31
N GLY A 93 -18.32 -23.42 4.99
CA GLY A 93 -19.64 -23.96 4.79
C GLY A 93 -20.75 -23.23 5.57
N GLY A 94 -20.44 -22.10 6.21
CA GLY A 94 -21.42 -21.28 6.94
C GLY A 94 -21.83 -21.83 8.32
N SER A 95 -21.31 -22.96 8.74
CA SER A 95 -21.60 -23.54 10.06
C SER A 95 -20.62 -23.03 11.12
N ASN A 96 -21.11 -22.72 12.31
CA ASN A 96 -20.26 -22.43 13.47
C ASN A 96 -19.78 -23.76 14.10
N LYS A 97 -18.49 -23.83 14.43
CA LYS A 97 -17.91 -24.99 15.12
C LYS A 97 -17.69 -24.66 16.59
N ASP A 98 -17.77 -25.71 17.44
CA ASP A 98 -17.41 -25.60 18.85
C ASP A 98 -15.90 -25.48 19.07
N ALA A 99 -15.10 -25.81 18.04
CA ALA A 99 -13.64 -25.74 18.04
C ALA A 99 -13.14 -24.41 17.43
N ALA A 100 -11.95 -23.99 17.83
CA ALA A 100 -11.28 -22.84 17.25
C ALA A 100 -11.03 -23.02 15.74
N VAL A 101 -11.22 -21.96 14.97
CA VAL A 101 -10.80 -21.87 13.57
C VAL A 101 -9.35 -21.42 13.55
N ILE A 102 -8.47 -22.27 12.99
CA ILE A 102 -7.04 -22.01 12.90
C ILE A 102 -6.73 -21.44 11.51
N THR A 103 -5.94 -20.37 11.47
CA THR A 103 -5.41 -19.80 10.24
C THR A 103 -3.95 -19.43 10.40
N ARG A 104 -3.15 -19.62 9.37
CA ARG A 104 -1.80 -19.05 9.25
C ARG A 104 -1.91 -17.73 8.48
N ARG A 105 -1.38 -16.67 9.04
CA ARG A 105 -1.49 -15.32 8.47
C ARG A 105 -0.11 -14.77 8.19
N GLN A 106 0.13 -14.44 6.93
CA GLN A 106 1.39 -13.85 6.50
C GLN A 106 1.34 -12.33 6.62
N TYR A 107 2.46 -11.77 7.04
CA TYR A 107 2.72 -10.34 7.18
C TYR A 107 4.09 -10.01 6.58
N LEU A 108 4.27 -8.76 6.19
CA LEU A 108 5.57 -8.14 5.98
C LEU A 108 5.94 -7.39 7.26
N ALA A 109 6.99 -7.84 7.96
CA ALA A 109 7.55 -7.15 9.12
C ALA A 109 8.53 -6.08 8.66
N ASP A 110 8.45 -4.89 9.24
CA ASP A 110 9.34 -3.74 8.98
C ASP A 110 9.39 -3.27 7.52
N ALA A 111 8.41 -3.59 6.70
CA ALA A 111 8.33 -3.09 5.33
C ALA A 111 8.10 -1.57 5.31
N VAL A 112 8.66 -0.89 4.31
CA VAL A 112 8.42 0.53 4.05
C VAL A 112 8.28 0.76 2.56
N PHE A 113 7.13 1.32 2.18
CA PHE A 113 6.83 1.73 0.82
C PHE A 113 6.46 3.20 0.80
N VAL A 114 6.87 3.91 -0.26
CA VAL A 114 6.35 5.25 -0.55
C VAL A 114 5.55 5.19 -1.83
N VAL A 115 4.33 5.71 -1.79
CA VAL A 115 3.38 5.62 -2.89
C VAL A 115 3.08 7.00 -3.43
N ALA A 116 3.37 7.20 -4.72
CA ALA A 116 2.84 8.30 -5.50
C ALA A 116 1.44 7.94 -6.01
N VAL A 117 0.48 8.78 -5.69
CA VAL A 117 -0.90 8.66 -6.12
C VAL A 117 -1.20 9.80 -7.08
N THR A 118 -1.26 9.51 -8.39
CA THR A 118 -1.57 10.50 -9.42
C THR A 118 -3.04 10.41 -9.80
N ALA A 119 -3.75 11.54 -9.79
CA ALA A 119 -5.16 11.61 -10.12
C ALA A 119 -5.51 13.00 -10.71
N PRO A 120 -6.74 13.19 -11.24
CA PRO A 120 -7.27 14.53 -11.49
C PRO A 120 -7.25 15.40 -10.23
N ASP A 121 -7.06 16.71 -10.38
CA ASP A 121 -6.79 17.64 -9.27
C ASP A 121 -7.92 17.67 -8.25
N ASP A 122 -9.17 17.59 -8.70
CA ASP A 122 -10.36 17.54 -7.85
C ASP A 122 -10.39 16.24 -7.00
N LEU A 123 -10.02 15.10 -7.59
CA LEU A 123 -9.93 13.83 -6.87
C LEU A 123 -8.74 13.82 -5.91
N THR A 124 -7.60 14.39 -6.31
CA THR A 124 -6.43 14.55 -5.43
C THR A 124 -6.79 15.34 -4.17
N ALA A 125 -7.47 16.47 -4.33
CA ALA A 125 -7.91 17.31 -3.22
C ALA A 125 -8.89 16.55 -2.28
N GLN A 126 -9.86 15.82 -2.85
CA GLN A 126 -10.80 15.00 -2.09
C GLN A 126 -10.09 13.90 -1.30
N LEU A 127 -9.12 13.22 -1.91
CA LEU A 127 -8.32 12.17 -1.25
C LEU A 127 -7.47 12.74 -0.12
N ALA A 128 -6.78 13.85 -0.35
CA ALA A 128 -5.98 14.52 0.66
C ALA A 128 -6.82 14.95 1.87
N ALA A 129 -7.99 15.54 1.65
CA ALA A 129 -8.91 15.92 2.70
C ALA A 129 -9.43 14.71 3.49
N ALA A 130 -9.80 13.63 2.79
CA ALA A 130 -10.30 12.41 3.41
C ALA A 130 -9.22 11.68 4.22
N LEU A 131 -7.98 11.61 3.74
CA LEU A 131 -6.87 10.95 4.45
C LEU A 131 -6.43 11.73 5.70
N ARG A 132 -6.63 13.05 5.75
CA ARG A 132 -6.39 13.87 6.94
C ARG A 132 -7.47 13.69 8.03
N ARG A 133 -8.72 13.47 7.62
CA ARG A 133 -9.87 13.27 8.51
C ARG A 133 -10.69 12.09 8.00
N PRO A 134 -10.16 10.88 8.12
CA PRO A 134 -10.77 9.71 7.52
C PRO A 134 -12.06 9.33 8.23
N TYR A 135 -13.07 8.95 7.45
CA TYR A 135 -14.31 8.40 7.98
C TYR A 135 -14.03 7.08 8.73
N TRP A 136 -13.21 6.18 8.12
CA TRP A 136 -12.62 5.03 8.79
C TRP A 136 -11.10 5.13 8.74
N ALA A 137 -10.46 4.92 9.88
CA ALA A 137 -9.01 5.00 10.01
C ALA A 137 -8.29 4.08 9.00
N PRO A 138 -7.23 4.56 8.32
CA PRO A 138 -6.44 3.75 7.40
C PRO A 138 -5.71 2.62 8.14
N TYR A 139 -5.49 1.52 7.44
CA TYR A 139 -4.68 0.40 7.90
C TYR A 139 -3.95 -0.27 6.73
N LEU A 140 -2.81 -0.89 7.00
CA LEU A 140 -1.92 -1.47 6.00
C LEU A 140 -2.35 -2.91 5.66
N GLY A 141 -3.53 -3.01 5.00
CA GLY A 141 -4.14 -4.24 4.52
C GLY A 141 -4.99 -4.97 5.55
N ARG A 142 -4.54 -5.15 6.79
CA ARG A 142 -5.35 -5.69 7.90
C ARG A 142 -5.55 -4.64 8.98
N ARG A 143 -6.70 -4.68 9.66
CA ARG A 143 -7.06 -3.71 10.70
C ARG A 143 -6.06 -3.63 11.86
N SER A 144 -5.32 -4.70 12.12
CA SER A 144 -4.26 -4.73 13.13
C SER A 144 -2.96 -4.06 12.70
N CYS A 145 -2.82 -3.72 11.42
CA CYS A 145 -1.62 -3.12 10.85
C CYS A 145 -1.85 -1.61 10.72
N ALA A 146 -1.64 -0.87 11.82
CA ALA A 146 -1.72 0.58 11.79
C ALA A 146 -0.50 1.17 11.09
N PRO A 147 -0.67 2.24 10.28
CA PRO A 147 0.47 2.97 9.71
C PRO A 147 1.18 3.81 10.79
N ASP A 148 2.50 3.95 10.63
CA ASP A 148 3.30 4.92 11.37
C ASP A 148 3.16 6.32 10.77
N GLU A 149 3.29 7.35 11.60
CA GLU A 149 3.38 8.73 11.15
C GLU A 149 4.81 9.13 10.74
N PRO A 150 4.97 10.08 9.80
CA PRO A 150 3.93 10.66 8.95
C PRO A 150 3.46 9.69 7.86
N PHE A 151 2.13 9.52 7.76
CA PHE A 151 1.49 8.66 6.75
C PHE A 151 1.22 9.41 5.43
N LEU A 152 0.59 10.60 5.51
CA LEU A 152 0.38 11.49 4.38
C LEU A 152 1.55 12.49 4.32
N LEU A 153 2.50 12.27 3.40
CA LEU A 153 3.70 13.10 3.26
C LEU A 153 3.44 14.42 2.53
N ARG A 154 2.65 14.37 1.47
CA ARG A 154 2.28 15.56 0.67
C ARG A 154 0.84 15.43 0.22
N ARG A 155 0.11 16.54 0.30
CA ARG A 155 -1.33 16.61 -0.04
C ARG A 155 -1.58 16.95 -1.49
N HIS A 156 -0.67 17.73 -2.08
CA HIS A 156 -0.70 18.16 -3.45
C HIS A 156 0.72 18.25 -3.99
N VAL A 157 0.98 17.64 -5.14
CA VAL A 157 2.28 17.68 -5.84
C VAL A 157 2.00 17.66 -7.33
N GLU A 158 2.70 18.51 -8.09
CA GLU A 158 2.55 18.56 -9.55
C GLU A 158 3.04 17.28 -10.22
N ASP A 159 4.20 16.76 -9.79
CA ASP A 159 4.76 15.49 -10.24
C ASP A 159 5.12 14.58 -9.06
N PRO A 160 4.18 13.74 -8.61
CA PRO A 160 4.42 12.85 -7.48
C PRO A 160 5.42 11.73 -7.78
N GLU A 161 5.60 11.33 -9.05
CA GLU A 161 6.61 10.32 -9.43
C GLU A 161 8.03 10.91 -9.36
N GLU A 162 8.23 12.13 -9.83
CA GLU A 162 9.48 12.87 -9.70
C GLU A 162 9.89 12.99 -8.22
N GLN A 163 8.94 13.29 -7.34
CA GLN A 163 9.19 13.40 -5.90
C GLN A 163 9.66 12.08 -5.26
N LEU A 164 9.25 10.94 -5.78
CA LEU A 164 9.79 9.65 -5.31
C LEU A 164 11.29 9.52 -5.61
N LEU A 165 11.76 10.12 -6.69
CA LEU A 165 13.17 10.06 -7.12
C LEU A 165 14.04 11.12 -6.44
N THR A 166 13.50 12.33 -6.24
CA THR A 166 14.32 13.52 -5.93
C THR A 166 14.03 14.15 -4.58
N GLY A 167 12.84 13.93 -4.00
CA GLY A 167 12.38 14.68 -2.82
C GLY A 167 12.22 13.87 -1.55
N VAL A 168 11.49 12.76 -1.62
CA VAL A 168 11.11 12.02 -0.40
C VAL A 168 12.31 11.32 0.25
N PRO A 169 12.61 11.58 1.54
CA PRO A 169 13.67 10.89 2.27
C PRO A 169 13.54 9.37 2.16
N LEU A 170 14.66 8.69 1.92
CA LEU A 170 14.71 7.24 1.75
C LEU A 170 14.84 6.53 3.10
N THR A 171 13.97 5.56 3.35
CA THR A 171 13.97 4.73 4.56
C THR A 171 14.75 3.43 4.33
N SER A 172 16.05 3.53 4.14
CA SER A 172 16.88 2.35 3.91
C SER A 172 18.26 2.55 4.52
N PRO A 173 18.42 2.23 5.81
CA PRO A 173 19.69 2.43 6.52
C PRO A 173 20.82 1.56 5.93
N GLU A 174 20.49 0.41 5.38
CA GLU A 174 21.45 -0.54 4.78
C GLU A 174 22.12 0.03 3.52
N LEU A 175 21.43 0.91 2.81
CA LEU A 175 21.95 1.54 1.59
C LEU A 175 22.83 2.77 1.85
N ARG A 176 22.93 3.20 3.10
CA ARG A 176 23.72 4.39 3.48
C ARG A 176 25.22 4.24 3.19
N ASP A 177 25.74 3.04 3.36
CA ASP A 177 27.15 2.73 3.26
C ASP A 177 27.58 2.23 1.85
N VAL A 178 26.63 2.22 0.89
CA VAL A 178 26.92 1.89 -0.51
C VAL A 178 27.72 3.03 -1.12
N ALA A 179 28.84 2.73 -1.77
CA ALA A 179 29.68 3.73 -2.46
C ALA A 179 28.93 4.31 -3.68
N GLY A 180 29.14 5.61 -3.95
CA GLY A 180 28.57 6.30 -5.11
C GLY A 180 27.62 7.43 -4.75
N GLU A 181 27.20 8.20 -5.75
CA GLU A 181 26.28 9.34 -5.60
C GLU A 181 24.81 8.93 -5.65
N THR A 182 24.53 7.75 -6.19
CA THR A 182 23.18 7.20 -6.33
C THR A 182 23.05 5.82 -5.70
N ILE A 183 21.83 5.47 -5.37
CA ILE A 183 21.41 4.19 -4.80
C ILE A 183 20.39 3.57 -5.74
N ALA A 184 20.54 2.28 -6.06
CA ALA A 184 19.60 1.53 -6.85
C ALA A 184 18.37 1.18 -6.00
N VAL A 185 17.20 1.72 -6.35
CA VAL A 185 15.94 1.53 -5.62
C VAL A 185 14.90 0.91 -6.56
N GLN A 186 14.13 -0.04 -6.04
CA GLN A 186 13.08 -0.71 -6.79
C GLN A 186 11.81 0.15 -6.82
N PHE A 187 11.20 0.20 -8.02
CA PHE A 187 9.90 0.82 -8.25
C PHE A 187 8.92 -0.18 -8.87
N LEU A 188 7.65 0.00 -8.57
CA LEU A 188 6.53 -0.72 -9.17
C LEU A 188 5.58 0.29 -9.78
N ARG A 189 5.33 0.17 -11.09
CA ARG A 189 4.52 1.11 -11.87
C ARG A 189 3.37 0.40 -12.59
N GLU A 190 2.28 1.13 -12.78
CA GLU A 190 1.13 0.65 -13.56
C GLU A 190 1.29 0.89 -15.07
N ARG A 191 2.36 1.59 -15.47
CA ARG A 191 2.74 1.82 -16.87
C ARG A 191 4.23 1.58 -17.04
N PRO A 192 4.69 1.15 -18.22
CA PRO A 192 6.12 1.06 -18.51
C PRO A 192 6.73 2.47 -18.52
N LEU A 193 8.02 2.59 -18.14
CA LEU A 193 8.77 3.85 -18.22
C LEU A 193 8.89 4.35 -19.66
N PHE A 194 9.02 3.42 -20.61
CA PHE A 194 9.14 3.70 -22.05
C PHE A 194 8.12 2.85 -22.80
N GLU A 195 7.20 3.49 -23.51
CA GLU A 195 6.27 2.80 -24.37
C GLU A 195 7.03 2.22 -25.59
N GLY A 196 6.99 0.90 -25.76
CA GLY A 196 7.54 0.21 -26.92
C GLY A 196 9.03 -0.12 -26.91
N GLY A 197 9.74 0.06 -25.79
CA GLY A 197 11.14 -0.34 -25.66
C GLY A 197 11.32 -1.85 -25.48
N PRO A 198 12.45 -2.44 -25.98
CA PRO A 198 12.72 -3.88 -25.88
C PRO A 198 12.86 -4.43 -24.45
N GLY A 199 12.94 -3.60 -23.43
CA GLY A 199 12.95 -3.98 -22.00
C GLY A 199 11.59 -3.92 -21.30
N ALA A 200 10.59 -3.30 -21.90
CA ALA A 200 9.29 -3.06 -21.24
C ALA A 200 8.48 -4.34 -20.96
N ALA A 201 8.75 -5.43 -21.70
CA ALA A 201 8.06 -6.70 -21.53
C ALA A 201 8.76 -7.64 -20.51
N ALA A 202 10.08 -7.48 -20.30
CA ALA A 202 10.88 -8.41 -19.48
C ALA A 202 10.63 -8.29 -17.97
N ASP A 203 10.23 -7.10 -17.50
CA ASP A 203 10.01 -6.80 -16.08
C ASP A 203 8.53 -6.66 -15.70
N ALA A 204 7.61 -7.00 -16.60
CA ALA A 204 6.19 -6.97 -16.34
C ALA A 204 5.75 -8.23 -15.58
N ILE A 205 5.05 -8.04 -14.47
CA ILE A 205 4.39 -9.11 -13.71
C ILE A 205 2.87 -8.97 -13.83
N GLU A 206 2.17 -10.11 -13.86
CA GLU A 206 0.71 -10.12 -13.81
C GLU A 206 0.23 -10.24 -12.36
N VAL A 207 -0.67 -9.36 -11.95
CA VAL A 207 -1.26 -9.32 -10.61
C VAL A 207 -2.79 -9.23 -10.71
N ASN A 208 -3.51 -9.87 -9.78
CA ASN A 208 -4.98 -9.88 -9.76
C ASN A 208 -5.50 -8.96 -8.65
N ASP A 209 -5.18 -7.67 -8.74
CA ASP A 209 -5.48 -6.70 -7.70
C ASP A 209 -6.25 -5.46 -8.18
N MET A 210 -6.73 -5.45 -9.44
CA MET A 210 -7.63 -4.41 -9.93
C MET A 210 -9.03 -4.61 -9.32
N PRO A 211 -9.51 -3.71 -8.45
CA PRO A 211 -10.80 -3.92 -7.79
C PRO A 211 -11.97 -3.70 -8.75
N ILE A 212 -12.84 -4.69 -8.86
CA ILE A 212 -14.13 -4.59 -9.57
C ILE A 212 -15.26 -4.38 -8.55
N SER A 213 -15.23 -5.15 -7.45
CA SER A 213 -16.23 -5.09 -6.40
C SER A 213 -15.64 -5.48 -5.06
N PHE A 214 -15.97 -4.69 -4.04
CA PHE A 214 -15.68 -5.02 -2.64
C PHE A 214 -16.89 -5.59 -1.90
N HIS A 215 -18.00 -5.85 -2.61
CA HIS A 215 -19.22 -6.38 -2.01
C HIS A 215 -18.92 -7.68 -1.22
N PRO A 216 -19.38 -7.84 0.03
CA PRO A 216 -19.00 -8.95 0.90
C PRO A 216 -19.28 -10.34 0.29
N HIS A 217 -20.35 -10.48 -0.51
CA HIS A 217 -20.77 -11.74 -1.14
C HIS A 217 -20.41 -11.83 -2.64
N ALA A 218 -19.87 -10.75 -3.23
CA ALA A 218 -19.54 -10.68 -4.65
C ALA A 218 -18.24 -9.92 -4.87
N ARG A 219 -17.21 -10.22 -4.05
CA ARG A 219 -15.89 -9.62 -4.18
C ARG A 219 -15.22 -10.10 -5.46
N ALA A 220 -14.78 -9.16 -6.29
CA ALA A 220 -14.17 -9.46 -7.58
C ALA A 220 -12.98 -8.52 -7.87
N HIS A 221 -11.96 -9.09 -8.50
CA HIS A 221 -10.77 -8.39 -8.97
C HIS A 221 -10.46 -8.84 -10.39
N ALA A 222 -9.88 -7.94 -11.19
CA ALA A 222 -9.33 -8.25 -12.51
C ALA A 222 -7.81 -8.30 -12.46
N GLY A 223 -7.23 -8.96 -13.45
CA GLY A 223 -5.80 -8.95 -13.71
C GLY A 223 -5.35 -7.60 -14.27
N ARG A 224 -4.13 -7.21 -13.95
CA ARG A 224 -3.40 -6.09 -14.58
C ARG A 224 -1.92 -6.39 -14.66
N ARG A 225 -1.22 -5.65 -15.50
CA ARG A 225 0.24 -5.66 -15.53
C ARG A 225 0.82 -4.63 -14.56
N LEU A 226 1.90 -5.02 -13.89
CA LEU A 226 2.69 -4.17 -13.04
C LEU A 226 4.14 -4.26 -13.51
N TYR A 227 4.78 -3.11 -13.72
CA TYR A 227 6.14 -3.02 -14.24
C TYR A 227 7.10 -2.76 -13.08
N ARG A 228 8.09 -3.64 -12.95
CA ARG A 228 9.14 -3.52 -11.94
C ARG A 228 10.40 -2.95 -12.59
N THR A 229 10.90 -1.85 -12.04
CA THR A 229 12.12 -1.19 -12.48
C THR A 229 13.06 -0.99 -11.30
N VAL A 230 14.35 -0.81 -11.58
CA VAL A 230 15.35 -0.39 -10.59
C VAL A 230 15.95 0.91 -11.10
N GLU A 231 15.85 1.96 -10.32
CA GLU A 231 16.23 3.31 -10.74
C GLU A 231 17.23 3.93 -9.77
N PRO A 232 18.14 4.77 -10.29
CA PRO A 232 19.07 5.50 -9.45
C PRO A 232 18.36 6.64 -8.70
N VAL A 233 18.41 6.60 -7.38
CA VAL A 233 17.92 7.64 -6.47
C VAL A 233 19.12 8.32 -5.81
N SER A 234 19.07 9.63 -5.63
CA SER A 234 20.16 10.37 -5.00
C SER A 234 20.44 9.85 -3.59
N ARG A 235 21.72 9.57 -3.31
CA ARG A 235 22.18 9.17 -1.98
C ARG A 235 21.89 10.21 -0.90
N ALA A 236 21.77 11.48 -1.25
CA ALA A 236 21.39 12.54 -0.32
C ALA A 236 20.04 12.29 0.36
N LEU A 237 19.16 11.51 -0.26
CA LEU A 237 17.88 11.10 0.34
C LEU A 237 18.04 10.02 1.42
N ALA A 238 19.12 9.25 1.40
CA ALA A 238 19.45 8.27 2.44
C ALA A 238 20.29 8.94 3.54
N GLY A 239 19.65 9.23 4.65
CA GLY A 239 20.31 9.81 5.83
C GLY A 239 20.39 8.85 7.01
N PRO A 240 21.02 9.26 8.13
CA PRO A 240 21.06 8.47 9.34
C PRO A 240 19.66 8.13 9.85
N GLN A 241 19.45 6.88 10.30
CA GLN A 241 18.15 6.43 10.83
C GLN A 241 17.63 7.33 11.96
N LYS A 242 18.49 7.81 12.84
CA LYS A 242 18.15 8.69 13.97
C LYS A 242 17.53 10.04 13.54
N THR A 243 17.79 10.51 12.32
CA THR A 243 17.26 11.77 11.77
C THR A 243 16.14 11.56 10.78
N LEU A 244 15.78 10.30 10.46
CA LEU A 244 14.79 9.99 9.45
C LEU A 244 13.43 10.63 9.74
N LEU A 245 12.93 10.50 10.98
CA LEU A 245 11.64 11.06 11.36
C LEU A 245 11.61 12.58 11.19
N THR A 246 12.65 13.28 11.65
CA THR A 246 12.78 14.74 11.46
C THR A 246 12.77 15.11 9.99
N ARG A 247 13.55 14.43 9.17
CA ARG A 247 13.62 14.67 7.71
C ARG A 247 12.26 14.41 7.02
N LEU A 248 11.52 13.40 7.43
CA LEU A 248 10.18 13.11 6.92
C LEU A 248 9.17 14.18 7.34
N ILE A 249 9.24 14.66 8.58
CA ILE A 249 8.41 15.75 9.09
C ILE A 249 8.72 17.05 8.35
N ASP A 250 10.00 17.41 8.22
CA ASP A 250 10.44 18.60 7.48
C ASP A 250 10.00 18.54 6.02
N TYR A 251 10.12 17.37 5.37
CA TYR A 251 9.62 17.16 4.02
C TYR A 251 8.10 17.33 3.94
N ALA A 252 7.35 16.77 4.88
CA ALA A 252 5.88 16.85 4.89
C ALA A 252 5.38 18.29 5.11
N HIS A 253 6.06 19.09 5.93
CA HIS A 253 5.67 20.46 6.28
C HIS A 253 6.19 21.53 5.32
N ALA A 254 7.20 21.24 4.49
CA ALA A 254 7.74 22.21 3.53
C ALA A 254 6.71 22.75 2.53
N GLU A 255 5.55 22.11 2.41
CA GLU A 255 4.42 22.54 1.59
C GLU A 255 3.54 23.62 2.27
N GLU A 256 3.58 23.73 3.59
CA GLU A 256 2.73 24.66 4.35
C GLU A 256 3.30 26.08 4.36
N HIS A 257 4.52 26.27 3.84
CA HIS A 257 5.26 27.53 3.83
C HIS A 257 5.61 28.04 2.41
N ALA A 258 5.18 27.34 1.35
CA ALA A 258 5.33 27.74 -0.05
C ALA A 258 3.98 28.19 -0.62
#